data_47f7ee9016d126f9b5907a49b5150828
#
_entry.id   47f7ee9016d126f9b5907a49b5150828
#
_cell.length_a   1.000
_cell.length_b   1.000
_cell.length_c   1.000
_cell.angle_alpha   90.00
_cell.angle_beta   90.00
_cell.angle_gamma   90.00
#
_symmetry.space_group_name_H-M   'P 1'
#
loop_
_entity.id
_entity.type
_entity.pdbx_description
1 polymer ?
#
loop_
_entity_poly.entity_id
_entity_poly.type
_entity_poly.pdbx_seq_one_letter_code
_entity_poly.pdbx_strand_id
1 'polypeptide(L)'
;MERVFPNCAGLDIHKKLIVACRLTTDERGQTQKAVRKFGTLTAELEALAAWLAAGGCTHVAMESTGVYWRPIYNILQEHVEVWVVNAHHVKPLPVQCP
;
A
#
# COMPACT_ATOMS: atom_id res chain seq x y z
N MET A 1 11.67 -6.18 -19.20
CA MET A 1 11.64 -5.68 -17.85
C MET A 1 10.78 -6.59 -16.99
N GLU A 2 11.26 -6.90 -15.87
CA GLU A 2 10.48 -7.74 -15.05
C GLU A 2 9.83 -6.97 -13.96
N ARG A 3 8.71 -7.41 -13.56
CA ARG A 3 8.01 -6.87 -12.47
C ARG A 3 8.28 -7.69 -11.24
N VAL A 4 8.65 -7.00 -10.19
CA VAL A 4 9.14 -7.70 -9.02
C VAL A 4 8.01 -8.36 -8.24
N PHE A 5 6.87 -7.66 -8.09
CA PHE A 5 5.80 -8.16 -7.24
C PHE A 5 4.50 -8.20 -8.03
N PRO A 6 3.90 -9.38 -8.17
CA PRO A 6 2.65 -9.47 -8.95
C PRO A 6 1.45 -8.82 -8.25
N ASN A 7 1.40 -8.88 -6.91
CA ASN A 7 0.31 -8.29 -6.15
C ASN A 7 0.90 -7.39 -5.10
N CYS A 8 0.59 -6.10 -5.19
CA CYS A 8 1.22 -5.12 -4.32
C CYS A 8 0.33 -3.90 -4.23
N ALA A 9 0.73 -2.95 -3.40
CA ALA A 9 -0.07 -1.75 -3.21
C ALA A 9 0.81 -0.57 -2.87
N GLY A 10 0.28 0.63 -3.14
CA GLY A 10 0.88 1.86 -2.72
C GLY A 10 -0.08 2.64 -1.87
N LEU A 11 0.42 3.24 -0.82
CA LEU A 11 -0.39 4.04 0.09
C LEU A 11 0.10 5.46 0.11
N ASP A 12 -0.81 6.39 -0.07
CA ASP A 12 -0.54 7.81 0.06
C ASP A 12 -1.16 8.24 1.38
N ILE A 13 -0.32 8.57 2.36
CA ILE A 13 -0.75 8.76 3.73
C ILE A 13 -0.82 10.23 4.06
N HIS A 14 -1.99 10.66 4.48
CA HIS A 14 -2.23 12.01 4.95
C HIS A 14 -2.62 11.95 6.42
N LYS A 15 -2.84 13.11 7.00
CA LYS A 15 -3.08 13.18 8.43
C LYS A 15 -4.26 12.31 8.88
N LYS A 16 -5.35 12.34 8.12
CA LYS A 16 -6.57 11.61 8.52
C LYS A 16 -7.12 10.77 7.39
N LEU A 17 -6.33 10.55 6.34
CA LEU A 17 -6.82 9.87 5.17
C LEU A 17 -5.70 9.07 4.54
N ILE A 18 -6.02 7.87 4.13
CA ILE A 18 -5.10 7.02 3.38
C ILE A 18 -5.75 6.72 2.05
N VAL A 19 -5.04 7.02 0.96
CA VAL A 19 -5.49 6.62 -0.36
C VAL A 19 -4.66 5.41 -0.76
N ALA A 20 -5.33 4.28 -0.93
CA ALA A 20 -4.67 3.02 -1.22
C ALA A 20 -4.93 2.62 -2.66
N CYS A 21 -3.86 2.23 -3.34
CA CYS A 21 -3.93 1.75 -4.71
C CYS A 21 -3.40 0.33 -4.72
N ARG A 22 -4.26 -0.63 -5.05
CA ARG A 22 -3.93 -2.04 -5.03
C ARG A 22 -3.79 -2.55 -6.45
N LEU A 23 -2.70 -3.22 -6.73
CA LEU A 23 -2.45 -3.83 -8.02
C LEU A 23 -2.45 -5.34 -7.85
N THR A 24 -3.26 -6.01 -8.64
CA THR A 24 -3.34 -7.46 -8.62
C THR A 24 -3.18 -7.97 -10.04
N THR A 25 -2.53 -9.12 -10.17
CA THR A 25 -2.29 -9.74 -11.46
C THR A 25 -3.01 -11.09 -11.47
N ASP A 26 -3.87 -11.29 -12.46
CA ASP A 26 -4.62 -12.52 -12.54
C ASP A 26 -3.80 -13.61 -13.23
N GLU A 27 -4.42 -14.78 -13.41
CA GLU A 27 -3.74 -15.92 -14.00
C GLU A 27 -3.30 -15.68 -15.42
N ARG A 28 -3.96 -14.76 -16.10
CA ARG A 28 -3.62 -14.45 -17.48
C ARG A 28 -2.51 -13.42 -17.58
N GLY A 29 -2.03 -12.94 -16.44
CA GLY A 29 -1.01 -11.91 -16.44
C GLY A 29 -1.55 -10.50 -16.58
N GLN A 30 -2.86 -10.33 -16.52
CA GLN A 30 -3.44 -9.00 -16.61
C GLN A 30 -3.47 -8.34 -15.25
N THR A 31 -3.05 -7.09 -15.21
CA THR A 31 -2.99 -6.33 -13.97
C THR A 31 -4.24 -5.50 -13.82
N GLN A 32 -4.84 -5.56 -12.63
CA GLN A 32 -5.99 -4.76 -12.30
C GLN A 32 -5.65 -3.81 -11.17
N LYS A 33 -6.20 -2.62 -11.25
CA LYS A 33 -5.94 -1.58 -10.27
C LYS A 33 -7.24 -1.26 -9.54
N ALA A 34 -7.17 -1.19 -8.22
CA ALA A 34 -8.29 -0.79 -7.40
C ALA A 34 -7.83 0.28 -6.43
N VAL A 35 -8.60 1.35 -6.33
CA VAL A 35 -8.26 2.47 -5.45
C VAL A 35 -9.35 2.59 -4.41
N ARG A 36 -8.94 2.75 -3.15
CA ARG A 36 -9.89 2.86 -2.06
C ARG A 36 -9.31 3.79 -1.01
N LYS A 37 -10.20 4.50 -0.32
CA LYS A 37 -9.80 5.43 0.73
C LYS A 37 -10.15 4.84 2.08
N PHE A 38 -9.28 5.07 3.05
CA PHE A 38 -9.46 4.60 4.42
C PHE A 38 -9.14 5.72 5.37
N GLY A 39 -9.78 5.68 6.54
CA GLY A 39 -9.40 6.58 7.61
C GLY A 39 -8.21 6.02 8.36
N THR A 40 -7.84 6.70 9.44
CA THR A 40 -6.65 6.34 10.22
C THR A 40 -6.97 5.77 11.58
N LEU A 41 -8.24 5.55 11.89
CA LEU A 41 -8.62 4.88 13.14
C LEU A 41 -8.26 3.40 13.03
N THR A 42 -8.07 2.78 14.18
CA THR A 42 -7.62 1.39 14.23
C THR A 42 -8.53 0.47 13.42
N ALA A 43 -9.84 0.63 13.54
CA ALA A 43 -10.77 -0.21 12.79
C ALA A 43 -10.58 -0.03 11.28
N GLU A 44 -10.30 1.21 10.84
CA GLU A 44 -10.06 1.48 9.43
C GLU A 44 -8.75 0.87 8.97
N LEU A 45 -7.74 0.92 9.83
CA LEU A 45 -6.45 0.34 9.47
C LEU A 45 -6.55 -1.18 9.36
N GLU A 46 -7.35 -1.78 10.20
CA GLU A 46 -7.57 -3.22 10.11
C GLU A 46 -8.36 -3.57 8.86
N ALA A 47 -9.30 -2.72 8.49
CA ALA A 47 -10.03 -2.91 7.24
C ALA A 47 -9.10 -2.79 6.04
N LEU A 48 -8.15 -1.87 6.11
CA LEU A 48 -7.15 -1.72 5.06
C LEU A 48 -6.31 -2.99 4.94
N ALA A 49 -5.86 -3.51 6.08
CA ALA A 49 -5.06 -4.74 6.07
C ALA A 49 -5.85 -5.90 5.46
N ALA A 50 -7.11 -6.01 5.81
CA ALA A 50 -7.96 -7.08 5.28
C ALA A 50 -8.16 -6.92 3.77
N TRP A 51 -8.32 -5.68 3.32
CA TRP A 51 -8.52 -5.40 1.90
C TRP A 51 -7.27 -5.74 1.11
N LEU A 52 -6.10 -5.45 1.66
CA LEU A 52 -4.84 -5.79 1.00
C LEU A 52 -4.66 -7.30 0.96
N ALA A 53 -4.97 -7.97 2.05
CA ALA A 53 -4.85 -9.42 2.10
C ALA A 53 -5.81 -10.08 1.12
N ALA A 54 -7.01 -9.53 0.97
CA ALA A 54 -7.99 -10.08 0.05
C ALA A 54 -7.48 -10.03 -1.39
N GLY A 55 -6.63 -9.06 -1.71
CA GLY A 55 -6.04 -8.97 -3.03
C GLY A 55 -4.77 -9.78 -3.18
N GLY A 56 -4.33 -10.45 -2.12
CA GLY A 56 -3.10 -11.23 -2.18
C GLY A 56 -1.86 -10.38 -2.20
N CYS A 57 -1.95 -9.14 -1.72
CA CYS A 57 -0.79 -8.24 -1.73
C CYS A 57 0.26 -8.72 -0.77
N THR A 58 1.49 -8.82 -1.26
CA THR A 58 2.62 -9.25 -0.42
C THR A 58 3.49 -8.07 -0.03
N HIS A 59 3.46 -7.00 -0.80
CA HIS A 59 4.33 -5.85 -0.57
C HIS A 59 3.54 -4.57 -0.69
N VAL A 60 3.84 -3.62 0.19
CA VAL A 60 3.14 -2.35 0.24
C VAL A 60 4.17 -1.25 0.41
N ALA A 61 4.09 -0.22 -0.41
CA ALA A 61 4.93 0.96 -0.28
C ALA A 61 4.08 2.10 0.27
N MET A 62 4.59 2.77 1.29
CA MET A 62 3.91 3.89 1.92
C MET A 62 4.68 5.17 1.65
N GLU A 63 3.98 6.22 1.31
CA GLU A 63 4.58 7.54 1.16
C GLU A 63 3.87 8.48 2.12
N SER A 64 4.65 9.20 2.92
CA SER A 64 4.10 10.12 3.91
C SER A 64 5.04 11.29 4.07
N THR A 65 4.49 12.48 4.25
CA THR A 65 5.29 13.68 4.43
C THR A 65 5.61 13.95 5.89
N GLY A 66 5.13 13.12 6.80
CA GLY A 66 5.36 13.33 8.22
C GLY A 66 5.47 12.00 8.92
N VAL A 67 5.03 11.98 10.17
CA VAL A 67 5.13 10.77 10.98
C VAL A 67 3.84 10.00 11.03
N TYR A 68 2.88 10.36 10.19
CA TYR A 68 1.56 9.73 10.22
C TYR A 68 1.61 8.26 9.80
N TRP A 69 2.71 7.82 9.19
CA TRP A 69 2.84 6.46 8.71
C TRP A 69 3.05 5.45 9.84
N ARG A 70 3.51 5.89 11.01
CA ARG A 70 3.96 4.96 12.05
C ARG A 70 2.88 4.01 12.56
N PRO A 71 1.69 4.50 12.95
CA PRO A 71 0.67 3.55 13.41
C PRO A 71 0.20 2.63 12.29
N ILE A 72 0.22 3.12 11.06
CA ILE A 72 -0.18 2.31 9.92
C ILE A 72 0.84 1.20 9.69
N TYR A 73 2.11 1.56 9.75
CA TYR A 73 3.18 0.58 9.60
C TYR A 73 3.07 -0.51 10.67
N ASN A 74 2.81 -0.10 11.93
CA ASN A 74 2.75 -1.05 13.02
C ASN A 74 1.68 -2.11 12.81
N ILE A 75 0.58 -1.74 12.18
CA ILE A 75 -0.49 -2.68 11.93
C ILE A 75 -0.21 -3.50 10.68
N LEU A 76 0.22 -2.86 9.62
CA LEU A 76 0.37 -3.56 8.35
C LEU A 76 1.56 -4.50 8.31
N GLN A 77 2.63 -4.19 9.05
CA GLN A 77 3.83 -5.02 9.01
C GLN A 77 3.58 -6.45 9.46
N GLU A 78 2.52 -6.67 10.19
CA GLU A 78 2.19 -8.01 10.65
C GLU A 78 1.53 -8.84 9.56
N HIS A 79 1.17 -8.21 8.46
CA HIS A 79 0.44 -8.89 7.39
C HIS A 79 1.20 -8.89 6.08
N VAL A 80 1.97 -7.85 5.80
CA VAL A 80 2.64 -7.69 4.51
C VAL A 80 4.00 -7.06 4.74
N GLU A 81 4.84 -7.17 3.72
CA GLU A 81 6.12 -6.47 3.70
C GLU A 81 5.86 -5.00 3.41
N VAL A 82 6.32 -4.11 4.28
CA VAL A 82 6.02 -2.68 4.15
C VAL A 82 7.30 -1.90 3.92
N TRP A 83 7.29 -1.06 2.90
CA TRP A 83 8.38 -0.16 2.60
C TRP A 83 7.90 1.26 2.84
N VAL A 84 8.64 2.03 3.64
CA VAL A 84 8.31 3.41 3.93
C VAL A 84 9.20 4.30 3.09
N VAL A 85 8.58 5.19 2.32
CA VAL A 85 9.28 6.06 1.40
C VAL A 85 9.07 7.50 1.85
N ASN A 86 10.17 8.23 1.98
CA ASN A 86 10.10 9.64 2.31
C ASN A 86 9.81 10.42 1.04
N ALA A 87 8.81 11.30 1.08
CA ALA A 87 8.42 12.05 -0.10
C ALA A 87 9.53 12.94 -0.63
N HIS A 88 10.44 13.36 0.25
CA HIS A 88 11.54 14.21 -0.17
C HIS A 88 12.71 13.45 -0.76
N HIS A 89 12.69 12.14 -0.65
CA HIS A 89 13.76 11.29 -1.15
C HIS A 89 13.18 10.23 -2.06
N VAL A 90 12.25 10.65 -2.90
CA VAL A 90 11.53 9.72 -3.75
C VAL A 90 12.51 9.05 -4.70
N LYS A 91 12.47 7.75 -4.72
CA LYS A 91 13.18 6.96 -5.69
C LYS A 91 12.16 6.15 -6.46
N PRO A 92 12.53 5.68 -7.64
CA PRO A 92 11.59 4.84 -8.36
C PRO A 92 11.19 3.66 -7.49
N LEU A 93 9.90 3.48 -7.35
CA LEU A 93 9.38 2.36 -6.60
C LEU A 93 9.19 1.18 -7.52
N PRO A 94 9.29 -0.06 -6.99
CA PRO A 94 9.00 -1.21 -7.81
C PRO A 94 7.54 -1.25 -8.24
N VAL A 95 6.70 -0.51 -7.53
CA VAL A 95 5.28 -0.41 -7.85
C VAL A 95 4.96 1.04 -8.04
N GLN A 96 4.21 1.34 -9.10
CA GLN A 96 3.76 2.70 -9.32
C GLN A 96 2.27 2.72 -9.41
N CYS A 97 1.65 3.43 -8.50
CA CYS A 97 0.22 3.67 -8.52
C CYS A 97 0.01 5.11 -8.91
N PRO A 98 -0.71 5.36 -9.99
CA PRO A 98 -0.96 6.73 -10.43
C PRO A 98 -1.74 7.51 -9.40
#